data_d524c40ac21e584515c64400fa99fca6
#
_entry.id   d524c40ac21e584515c64400fa99fca6
#
_cell.length_a   1.000
_cell.length_b   1.000
_cell.length_c   1.000
_cell.angle_alpha   90.00
_cell.angle_beta   90.00
_cell.angle_gamma   90.00
#
_symmetry.space_group_name_H-M   'P 1'
#
loop_
_entity.id
_entity.type
_entity.pdbx_description
1 polymer ?
#
loop_
_entity_poly.entity_id
_entity_poly.type
_entity_poly.pdbx_seq_one_letter_code
_entity_poly.pdbx_strand_id
1 'polypeptide(L)'
;GLSAATIHLGEEGIIHGARTLVMQNEDGQIEEPYSISAGLDYPGIGPVHANLAAQKRATVLAVNDDEALYAAFELTRLEGIIPALESAHALGALPKMHFKPEDVVVLTVSGRGDKDIETYIKQMKNDENISL
;
A
#
# COMPACT_ATOMS: atom_id res chain seq x y z
N GLY A 1 11.30 -4.20 10.86
CA GLY A 1 11.50 -4.49 9.44
C GLY A 1 11.29 -3.22 8.61
N LEU A 2 11.68 -3.26 7.35
CA LEU A 2 11.46 -2.14 6.43
C LEU A 2 9.95 -1.96 6.17
N SER A 3 9.47 -0.72 6.14
CA SER A 3 8.05 -0.41 5.96
C SER A 3 7.83 1.01 5.41
N ALA A 4 6.68 1.23 4.79
CA ALA A 4 6.17 2.54 4.40
C ALA A 4 4.79 2.83 5.02
N ALA A 5 4.40 2.11 6.08
CA ALA A 5 3.09 2.21 6.72
C ALA A 5 3.01 3.42 7.68
N THR A 6 3.13 4.63 7.15
CA THR A 6 3.25 5.88 7.92
C THR A 6 2.10 6.12 8.91
N ILE A 7 0.85 5.73 8.60
CA ILE A 7 -0.27 5.91 9.54
C ILE A 7 -0.12 5.02 10.79
N HIS A 8 0.55 3.87 10.66
CA HIS A 8 0.74 2.93 11.77
C HIS A 8 2.03 3.17 12.54
N LEU A 9 3.07 3.69 11.88
CA LEU A 9 4.43 3.77 12.43
C LEU A 9 4.91 5.21 12.62
N GLY A 10 4.27 6.17 11.96
CA GLY A 10 4.66 7.57 12.00
C GLY A 10 4.17 8.28 13.26
N GLU A 11 4.89 9.31 13.63
CA GLU A 11 4.56 10.25 14.71
C GLU A 11 4.20 11.62 14.15
N GLU A 12 3.61 12.48 14.99
CA GLU A 12 3.32 13.85 14.57
C GLU A 12 4.61 14.62 14.28
N GLY A 13 4.69 15.17 13.08
CA GLY A 13 5.84 15.95 12.62
C GLY A 13 5.44 16.98 11.57
N ILE A 14 6.43 17.72 11.10
CA ILE A 14 6.26 18.71 10.03
C ILE A 14 7.10 18.28 8.83
N ILE A 15 6.44 18.07 7.70
CA ILE A 15 7.09 17.80 6.43
C ILE A 15 6.46 18.66 5.35
N HIS A 16 7.28 19.28 4.48
CA HIS A 16 6.84 20.21 3.42
C HIS A 16 5.89 21.32 3.92
N GLY A 17 6.12 21.82 5.15
CA GLY A 17 5.32 22.88 5.75
C GLY A 17 3.94 22.45 6.26
N ALA A 18 3.63 21.14 6.25
CA ALA A 18 2.39 20.59 6.78
C ALA A 18 2.64 19.78 8.05
N ARG A 19 1.80 19.96 9.06
CA ARG A 19 1.75 19.08 10.24
C ARG A 19 0.96 17.83 9.88
N THR A 20 1.59 16.67 10.02
CA THR A 20 1.02 15.38 9.69
C THR A 20 1.72 14.25 10.43
N LEU A 21 1.46 12.98 10.04
CA LEU A 21 2.25 11.85 10.51
C LEU A 21 3.46 11.65 9.60
N VAL A 22 4.62 11.45 10.22
CA VAL A 22 5.91 11.28 9.54
C VAL A 22 6.66 10.11 10.19
N MET A 23 7.28 9.27 9.38
CA MET A 23 8.19 8.24 9.86
C MET A 23 9.49 8.92 10.32
N GLN A 24 9.76 8.86 11.61
CA GLN A 24 10.92 9.50 12.24
C GLN A 24 11.43 8.66 13.41
N ASN A 25 12.72 8.75 13.65
CA ASN A 25 13.37 8.12 14.81
C ASN A 25 13.19 8.95 16.08
N GLU A 26 13.73 8.46 17.20
CA GLU A 26 13.66 9.12 18.53
C GLU A 26 14.27 10.55 18.56
N ASP A 27 15.18 10.83 17.64
CA ASP A 27 15.82 12.15 17.49
C ASP A 27 15.02 13.10 16.56
N GLY A 28 13.86 12.64 16.04
CA GLY A 28 13.04 13.41 15.10
C GLY A 28 13.61 13.46 13.67
N GLN A 29 14.60 12.64 13.36
CA GLN A 29 15.12 12.51 11.99
C GLN A 29 14.20 11.60 11.17
N ILE A 30 13.97 11.97 9.91
CA ILE A 30 13.15 11.19 8.99
C ILE A 30 13.79 9.81 8.78
N GLU A 31 13.01 8.76 9.01
CA GLU A 31 13.36 7.40 8.63
C GLU A 31 13.01 7.15 7.16
N GLU A 32 13.91 6.47 6.44
CA GLU A 32 13.70 6.12 5.05
C GLU A 32 12.63 5.04 4.95
N PRO A 33 11.50 5.29 4.26
CA PRO A 33 10.46 4.29 4.05
C PRO A 33 10.96 3.24 3.07
N TYR A 34 10.28 2.11 3.01
CA TYR A 34 10.57 1.06 2.05
C TYR A 34 9.29 0.41 1.50
N SER A 35 9.20 0.35 0.19
CA SER A 35 8.24 -0.49 -0.55
C SER A 35 8.81 -0.80 -1.94
N ILE A 36 8.45 -1.94 -2.52
CA ILE A 36 8.69 -2.22 -3.94
C ILE A 36 7.86 -1.30 -4.85
N SER A 37 6.85 -0.66 -4.29
CA SER A 37 5.99 0.31 -4.95
C SER A 37 6.58 1.71 -4.80
N ALA A 38 7.07 2.29 -5.88
CA ALA A 38 7.71 3.60 -5.86
C ALA A 38 6.79 4.72 -5.34
N GLY A 39 5.47 4.60 -5.55
CA GLY A 39 4.49 5.57 -5.06
C GLY A 39 4.23 5.50 -3.55
N LEU A 40 4.65 4.42 -2.87
CA LEU A 40 4.55 4.27 -1.42
C LEU A 40 5.86 4.58 -0.69
N ASP A 41 6.94 4.81 -1.42
CA ASP A 41 8.27 5.07 -0.88
C ASP A 41 8.41 6.53 -0.43
N TYR A 42 7.60 6.92 0.59
CA TYR A 42 7.55 8.27 1.11
C TYR A 42 7.31 8.28 2.64
N PRO A 43 8.07 9.06 3.42
CA PRO A 43 8.05 8.98 4.89
C PRO A 43 6.89 9.73 5.55
N GLY A 44 6.01 10.35 4.80
CA GLY A 44 4.90 11.13 5.34
C GLY A 44 3.57 10.79 4.69
N ILE A 45 2.48 11.25 5.28
CA ILE A 45 1.13 11.10 4.72
C ILE A 45 0.43 12.45 4.61
N GLY A 46 -0.48 12.58 3.64
CA GLY A 46 -1.28 13.79 3.48
C GLY A 46 -2.06 14.14 4.76
N PRO A 47 -2.09 15.42 5.19
CA PRO A 47 -2.76 15.83 6.42
C PRO A 47 -4.24 15.44 6.50
N VAL A 48 -4.93 15.41 5.35
CA VAL A 48 -6.34 14.99 5.28
C VAL A 48 -6.48 13.52 5.68
N HIS A 49 -5.62 12.63 5.17
CA HIS A 49 -5.66 11.22 5.51
C HIS A 49 -5.28 10.97 6.97
N ALA A 50 -4.25 11.65 7.48
CA ALA A 50 -3.89 11.61 8.90
C ALA A 50 -5.07 12.02 9.79
N ASN A 51 -5.77 13.11 9.44
CA ASN A 51 -6.94 13.58 10.18
C ASN A 51 -8.13 12.60 10.11
N LEU A 52 -8.41 11.99 8.94
CA LEU A 52 -9.47 10.99 8.81
C LEU A 52 -9.20 9.74 9.66
N ALA A 53 -7.94 9.31 9.72
CA ALA A 53 -7.52 8.20 10.59
C ALA A 53 -7.67 8.59 12.07
N ALA A 54 -7.18 9.75 12.49
CA ALA A 54 -7.28 10.24 13.87
C ALA A 54 -8.73 10.39 14.34
N GLN A 55 -9.64 10.84 13.47
CA GLN A 55 -11.06 10.94 13.75
C GLN A 55 -11.81 9.60 13.63
N LYS A 56 -11.13 8.49 13.32
CA LYS A 56 -11.73 7.16 13.07
C LYS A 56 -12.84 7.17 12.00
N ARG A 57 -12.74 8.09 11.04
CA ARG A 57 -13.65 8.17 9.88
C ARG A 57 -13.21 7.28 8.73
N ALA A 58 -11.97 6.81 8.76
CA ALA A 58 -11.43 5.82 7.86
C ALA A 58 -10.74 4.71 8.67
N THR A 59 -10.92 3.47 8.24
CA THR A 59 -10.14 2.34 8.72
C THR A 59 -8.93 2.18 7.80
N VAL A 60 -7.75 2.14 8.40
CA VAL A 60 -6.49 1.99 7.66
C VAL A 60 -5.94 0.60 7.91
N LEU A 61 -5.58 -0.09 6.84
CA LEU A 61 -5.00 -1.43 6.87
C LEU A 61 -3.59 -1.36 6.30
N ALA A 62 -2.66 -2.11 6.90
CA ALA A 62 -1.35 -2.32 6.33
C ALA A 62 -1.35 -3.63 5.52
N VAL A 63 -0.75 -3.56 4.34
CA VAL A 63 -0.56 -4.69 3.41
C VAL A 63 0.91 -4.70 3.04
N ASN A 64 1.55 -5.86 3.13
CA ASN A 64 2.95 -6.00 2.74
C ASN A 64 3.09 -6.25 1.23
N ASP A 65 4.33 -6.18 0.75
CA ASP A 65 4.63 -6.30 -0.68
C ASP A 65 4.23 -7.68 -1.25
N ASP A 66 4.39 -8.77 -0.49
CA ASP A 66 4.02 -10.12 -0.94
C ASP A 66 2.50 -10.27 -1.07
N GLU A 67 1.74 -9.76 -0.10
CA GLU A 67 0.27 -9.74 -0.15
C GLU A 67 -0.25 -8.92 -1.34
N ALA A 68 0.39 -7.77 -1.60
CA ALA A 68 0.03 -6.91 -2.73
C ALA A 68 0.36 -7.57 -4.08
N LEU A 69 1.54 -8.18 -4.21
CA LEU A 69 1.94 -8.92 -5.40
C LEU A 69 1.01 -10.09 -5.69
N TYR A 70 0.73 -10.93 -4.69
CA TYR A 70 -0.21 -12.03 -4.83
C TYR A 70 -1.57 -11.55 -5.35
N ALA A 71 -2.12 -10.50 -4.74
CA ALA A 71 -3.41 -9.95 -5.17
C ALA A 71 -3.37 -9.36 -6.59
N ALA A 72 -2.25 -8.75 -6.98
CA ALA A 72 -2.05 -8.24 -8.33
C ALA A 72 -2.02 -9.36 -9.38
N PHE A 73 -1.32 -10.46 -9.10
CA PHE A 73 -1.29 -11.63 -9.98
C PHE A 73 -2.67 -12.29 -10.09
N GLU A 74 -3.40 -12.42 -8.99
CA GLU A 74 -4.77 -12.95 -9.02
C GLU A 74 -5.70 -12.08 -9.87
N LEU A 75 -5.67 -10.75 -9.72
CA LEU A 75 -6.45 -9.85 -10.56
C LEU A 75 -6.07 -10.00 -12.04
N THR A 76 -4.77 -10.06 -12.32
CA THR A 76 -4.28 -10.21 -13.70
C THR A 76 -4.74 -11.52 -14.32
N ARG A 77 -4.65 -12.62 -13.58
CA ARG A 77 -5.04 -13.94 -14.03
C ARG A 77 -6.55 -14.07 -14.24
N LEU A 78 -7.36 -13.50 -13.35
CA LEU A 78 -8.83 -13.65 -13.36
C LEU A 78 -9.51 -12.65 -14.29
N GLU A 79 -9.00 -11.40 -14.35
CA GLU A 79 -9.69 -10.30 -15.05
C GLU A 79 -8.87 -9.71 -16.21
N GLY A 80 -7.62 -10.13 -16.41
CA GLY A 80 -6.74 -9.58 -17.44
C GLY A 80 -6.31 -8.14 -17.17
N ILE A 81 -6.39 -7.70 -15.92
CA ILE A 81 -6.02 -6.33 -15.51
C ILE A 81 -4.71 -6.37 -14.73
N ILE A 82 -3.70 -5.65 -15.20
CA ILE A 82 -2.44 -5.46 -14.48
C ILE A 82 -2.55 -4.16 -13.69
N PRO A 83 -2.73 -4.22 -12.36
CA PRO A 83 -2.82 -3.01 -11.54
C PRO A 83 -1.46 -2.37 -11.33
N ALA A 84 -1.42 -1.08 -10.98
CA ALA A 84 -0.23 -0.50 -10.37
C ALA A 84 0.05 -1.18 -9.02
N LEU A 85 1.31 -1.28 -8.60
CA LEU A 85 1.68 -1.89 -7.31
C LEU A 85 1.03 -1.17 -6.13
N GLU A 86 0.88 0.16 -6.22
CA GLU A 86 0.15 0.94 -5.23
C GLU A 86 -1.31 0.48 -5.09
N SER A 87 -1.99 0.27 -6.22
CA SER A 87 -3.39 -0.19 -6.25
C SER A 87 -3.54 -1.63 -5.80
N ALA A 88 -2.51 -2.45 -6.00
CA ALA A 88 -2.48 -3.84 -5.55
C ALA A 88 -2.58 -3.97 -4.02
N HIS A 89 -2.08 -2.99 -3.26
CA HIS A 89 -2.24 -2.96 -1.80
C HIS A 89 -3.72 -2.88 -1.39
N ALA A 90 -4.56 -2.16 -2.15
CA ALA A 90 -5.99 -2.15 -1.88
C ALA A 90 -6.65 -3.52 -2.11
N LEU A 91 -6.20 -4.25 -3.14
CA LEU A 91 -6.64 -5.63 -3.39
C LEU A 91 -6.18 -6.58 -2.28
N GLY A 92 -4.91 -6.48 -1.86
CA GLY A 92 -4.33 -7.27 -0.78
C GLY A 92 -4.98 -7.03 0.59
N ALA A 93 -5.72 -5.94 0.76
CA ALA A 93 -6.49 -5.69 1.98
C ALA A 93 -7.80 -6.50 2.05
N LEU A 94 -8.36 -6.95 0.93
CA LEU A 94 -9.66 -7.64 0.89
C LEU A 94 -9.69 -8.90 1.79
N PRO A 95 -8.69 -9.79 1.80
CA PRO A 95 -8.69 -10.97 2.67
C PRO A 95 -8.63 -10.63 4.16
N LYS A 96 -8.25 -9.42 4.54
CA LYS A 96 -8.18 -8.95 5.93
C LYS A 96 -9.52 -8.38 6.42
N MET A 97 -10.50 -8.26 5.54
CA MET A 97 -11.82 -7.70 5.83
C MET A 97 -12.88 -8.78 5.88
N HIS A 98 -13.96 -8.51 6.60
CA HIS A 98 -15.12 -9.39 6.69
C HIS A 98 -16.30 -8.73 6.00
N PHE A 99 -16.83 -9.41 5.01
CA PHE A 99 -18.00 -8.95 4.25
C PHE A 99 -19.19 -9.87 4.50
N LYS A 100 -20.37 -9.31 4.46
CA LYS A 100 -21.63 -10.05 4.47
C LYS A 100 -22.08 -10.29 3.02
N PRO A 101 -22.94 -11.31 2.77
CA PRO A 101 -23.41 -11.60 1.42
C PRO A 101 -24.13 -10.43 0.71
N GLU A 102 -24.74 -9.54 1.49
CA GLU A 102 -25.45 -8.36 1.00
C GLU A 102 -24.58 -7.12 0.78
N ASP A 103 -23.31 -7.16 1.19
CA ASP A 103 -22.43 -6.00 1.08
C ASP A 103 -22.03 -5.76 -0.38
N VAL A 104 -22.02 -4.50 -0.78
CA VAL A 104 -21.49 -4.05 -2.06
C VAL A 104 -20.14 -3.40 -1.82
N VAL A 105 -19.10 -4.04 -2.33
CA VAL A 105 -17.72 -3.57 -2.16
C VAL A 105 -17.26 -2.87 -3.43
N VAL A 106 -16.84 -1.62 -3.29
CA VAL A 106 -16.25 -0.85 -4.39
C VAL A 106 -14.76 -0.68 -4.10
N LEU A 107 -13.92 -1.22 -4.98
CA LEU A 107 -12.48 -1.07 -4.90
C LEU A 107 -11.99 -0.20 -6.05
N THR A 108 -11.22 0.84 -5.71
CA THR A 108 -10.65 1.74 -6.70
C THR A 108 -9.28 1.23 -7.17
N VAL A 109 -9.20 0.77 -8.41
CA VAL A 109 -7.94 0.47 -9.08
C VAL A 109 -7.48 1.76 -9.75
N SER A 110 -6.78 2.61 -9.00
CA SER A 110 -6.47 4.00 -9.35
C SER A 110 -5.29 4.16 -10.31
N GLY A 111 -4.51 3.12 -10.55
CA GLY A 111 -3.33 3.16 -11.39
C GLY A 111 -3.23 1.95 -12.31
N ARG A 112 -2.35 2.04 -13.29
CA ARG A 112 -2.08 1.01 -14.28
C ARG A 112 -0.70 0.38 -14.05
N GLY A 113 -0.56 -0.92 -14.32
CA GLY A 113 0.63 -1.71 -13.98
C GLY A 113 1.72 -1.73 -15.06
N ASP A 114 1.49 -1.13 -16.23
CA ASP A 114 2.51 -1.10 -17.31
C ASP A 114 3.80 -0.39 -16.89
N LYS A 115 3.74 0.57 -15.97
CA LYS A 115 4.91 1.20 -15.37
C LYS A 115 5.72 0.26 -14.46
N ASP A 116 5.10 -0.80 -13.95
CA ASP A 116 5.64 -1.70 -12.94
C ASP A 116 6.02 -3.09 -13.52
N ILE A 117 5.93 -3.27 -14.84
CA ILE A 117 6.15 -4.56 -15.51
C ILE A 117 7.52 -5.16 -15.17
N GLU A 118 8.57 -4.36 -15.10
CA GLU A 118 9.91 -4.86 -14.76
C GLU A 118 9.96 -5.41 -13.33
N THR A 119 9.29 -4.75 -12.40
CA THR A 119 9.17 -5.21 -11.02
C THR A 119 8.37 -6.52 -10.95
N TYR A 120 7.23 -6.60 -11.65
CA TYR A 120 6.45 -7.83 -11.73
C TYR A 120 7.26 -9.00 -12.29
N ILE A 121 7.97 -8.81 -13.40
CA ILE A 121 8.82 -9.86 -14.01
C ILE A 121 9.95 -10.29 -13.06
N LYS A 122 10.56 -9.35 -12.36
CA LYS A 122 11.62 -9.65 -11.38
C LYS A 122 11.09 -10.51 -10.24
N GLN A 123 9.91 -10.17 -9.70
CA GLN A 123 9.30 -10.90 -8.60
C GLN A 123 8.83 -12.30 -9.04
N MET A 124 8.24 -12.43 -10.23
CA MET A 124 7.88 -13.75 -10.80
C MET A 124 9.08 -14.70 -10.93
N LYS A 125 10.29 -14.18 -11.22
CA LYS A 125 11.48 -15.00 -11.33
C LYS A 125 12.04 -15.45 -9.98
N ASN A 126 11.74 -14.72 -8.93
CA ASN A 126 12.22 -14.99 -7.57
C ASN A 126 11.28 -15.92 -6.80
N ASP A 127 10.04 -16.06 -7.22
CA ASP A 127 9.01 -16.85 -6.53
C ASP A 127 8.68 -18.10 -7.37
N GLU A 128 9.23 -19.25 -6.95
CA GLU A 128 8.98 -20.56 -7.57
C GLU A 128 7.50 -21.00 -7.47
N ASN A 129 6.70 -20.31 -6.66
CA ASN A 129 5.27 -20.61 -6.45
C ASN A 129 4.35 -19.83 -7.40
N ILE A 130 4.86 -18.84 -8.14
CA ILE A 130 4.10 -18.14 -9.17
C ILE A 130 4.33 -18.84 -10.51
N SER A 131 3.71 -19.98 -10.70
CA SER A 131 3.55 -20.58 -12.04
C SER A 131 2.29 -20.03 -12.70
N LEU A 132 2.45 -19.39 -13.84
CA LEU A 132 1.35 -18.99 -14.73
C LEU A 132 0.62 -20.20 -15.32
#